data_d42ef2e867259d0156f8fb042006eade
#
_entry.id   d42ef2e867259d0156f8fb042006eade
#
_cell.length_a   1.000
_cell.length_b   1.000
_cell.length_c   1.000
_cell.angle_alpha   90.00
_cell.angle_beta   90.00
_cell.angle_gamma   90.00
#
_symmetry.space_group_name_H-M   'P 1'
#
loop_
_entity.id
_entity.type
_entity.pdbx_description
1 polymer ?
#
loop_
_entity_poly.entity_id
_entity_poly.type
_entity_poly.pdbx_seq_one_letter_code
_entity_poly.pdbx_strand_id
1 'polypeptide(L)'
;MRDQILTVTETANIQKDIYLMKLSGDMREISAPGQFVNIRLDGFFLRRPISIADWDDESLTIVFKVVGKGTAALASCHVGQSLSVLLPLGNGFDTRAAGEAGRQPLLIGGGIGLPPIYGLAKAFTREGVRPDVIAGFNTSEDVILIEEFRKLGIEPVITTVDESCGTKGMVTDVLPDTSGLYLYTCGPEPMLRALHGRFDQGQFSFEARMACGFGACLSCSCRTKYGTKRNCKDGPVLRWEEIVW
;
A
#
# COMPACT_ATOMS: atom_id res chain seq x y z
N MET A 1 -7.52 -5.69 -16.35
CA MET A 1 -6.03 -5.73 -16.43
C MET A 1 -5.61 -5.58 -17.88
N ARG A 2 -4.80 -4.60 -18.18
CA ARG A 2 -4.23 -4.35 -19.53
C ARG A 2 -2.79 -3.81 -19.42
N ASP A 3 -2.00 -3.99 -20.47
CA ASP A 3 -0.69 -3.35 -20.61
C ASP A 3 -0.90 -2.00 -21.32
N GLN A 4 -0.48 -0.90 -20.69
CA GLN A 4 -0.61 0.46 -21.22
C GLN A 4 0.75 1.12 -21.25
N ILE A 5 0.90 2.07 -22.17
CA ILE A 5 2.00 3.02 -22.14
C ILE A 5 1.55 4.24 -21.36
N LEU A 6 2.15 4.47 -20.20
CA LEU A 6 1.90 5.65 -19.38
C LEU A 6 3.07 6.61 -19.47
N THR A 7 2.78 7.90 -19.33
CA THR A 7 3.81 8.95 -19.35
C THR A 7 4.07 9.46 -17.95
N VAL A 8 5.34 9.55 -17.57
CA VAL A 8 5.77 10.19 -16.31
C VAL A 8 5.47 11.68 -16.38
N THR A 9 4.60 12.19 -15.51
CA THR A 9 4.25 13.62 -15.43
C THR A 9 4.92 14.32 -14.26
N GLU A 10 5.28 13.55 -13.23
CA GLU A 10 6.00 14.04 -12.06
C GLU A 10 6.89 12.95 -11.51
N THR A 11 8.07 13.32 -11.03
CA THR A 11 8.96 12.47 -10.24
C THR A 11 9.69 13.34 -9.24
N ALA A 12 9.68 12.94 -7.97
CA ALA A 12 10.32 13.68 -6.88
C ALA A 12 10.92 12.72 -5.85
N ASN A 13 12.12 13.03 -5.38
CA ASN A 13 12.62 12.42 -4.14
C ASN A 13 11.94 13.15 -2.98
N ILE A 14 11.12 12.45 -2.20
CA ILE A 14 10.32 13.02 -1.12
C ILE A 14 10.92 12.77 0.27
N GLN A 15 11.75 11.73 0.38
CA GLN A 15 12.54 11.40 1.58
C GLN A 15 13.73 10.52 1.17
N LYS A 16 14.62 10.19 2.11
CA LYS A 16 15.78 9.34 1.88
C LYS A 16 15.36 8.05 1.15
N ASP A 17 15.89 7.86 -0.07
CA ASP A 17 15.59 6.70 -0.92
C ASP A 17 14.10 6.46 -1.24
N ILE A 18 13.22 7.45 -0.96
CA ILE A 18 11.78 7.35 -1.24
C ILE A 18 11.39 8.38 -2.30
N TYR A 19 10.71 7.89 -3.33
CA TYR A 19 10.30 8.65 -4.50
C TYR A 19 8.80 8.60 -4.68
N LEU A 20 8.24 9.74 -5.06
CA LEU A 20 6.89 9.87 -5.61
C LEU A 20 7.01 9.96 -7.13
N MET A 21 6.14 9.25 -7.84
CA MET A 21 6.02 9.36 -9.29
C MET A 21 4.54 9.40 -9.67
N LYS A 22 4.18 10.36 -10.54
CA LYS A 22 2.86 10.44 -11.14
C LYS A 22 2.94 10.03 -12.61
N LEU A 23 1.97 9.19 -13.02
CA LEU A 23 1.87 8.64 -14.36
C LEU A 23 0.51 9.01 -14.96
N SER A 24 0.50 9.53 -16.19
CA SER A 24 -0.75 9.81 -16.91
C SER A 24 -1.13 8.69 -17.88
N GLY A 25 -2.44 8.47 -18.03
CA GLY A 25 -3.05 7.48 -18.90
C GLY A 25 -4.48 7.20 -18.48
N ASP A 26 -5.08 6.12 -18.97
CA ASP A 26 -6.45 5.75 -18.61
C ASP A 26 -6.47 4.85 -17.37
N MET A 27 -6.98 5.36 -16.25
CA MET A 27 -7.02 4.69 -14.95
C MET A 27 -8.42 4.19 -14.56
N ARG A 28 -9.42 4.31 -15.41
CA ARG A 28 -10.84 3.98 -15.11
C ARG A 28 -11.09 2.52 -14.70
N GLU A 29 -10.16 1.61 -14.98
CA GLU A 29 -10.23 0.22 -14.53
C GLU A 29 -9.73 0.01 -13.08
N ILE A 30 -9.06 1.00 -12.47
CA ILE A 30 -8.67 0.93 -11.06
C ILE A 30 -9.94 1.07 -10.22
N SER A 31 -10.22 0.09 -9.38
CA SER A 31 -11.51 -0.03 -8.70
C SER A 31 -11.44 -0.01 -7.18
N ALA A 32 -10.26 -0.22 -6.60
CA ALA A 32 -10.12 -0.30 -5.15
C ALA A 32 -8.72 0.14 -4.68
N PRO A 33 -8.64 0.82 -3.52
CA PRO A 33 -7.35 1.11 -2.89
C PRO A 33 -6.64 -0.19 -2.52
N GLY A 34 -5.30 -0.20 -2.55
CA GLY A 34 -4.51 -1.40 -2.31
C GLY A 34 -4.22 -2.23 -3.57
N GLN A 35 -4.83 -1.92 -4.72
CA GLN A 35 -4.38 -2.44 -6.01
C GLN A 35 -2.98 -1.91 -6.34
N PHE A 36 -2.29 -2.58 -7.26
CA PHE A 36 -0.92 -2.25 -7.64
C PHE A 36 -0.74 -2.24 -9.17
N VAL A 37 0.38 -1.70 -9.59
CA VAL A 37 0.86 -1.71 -10.98
C VAL A 37 2.13 -2.54 -11.12
N ASN A 38 2.42 -3.06 -12.31
CA ASN A 38 3.65 -3.79 -12.58
C ASN A 38 4.40 -3.14 -13.76
N ILE A 39 5.47 -2.40 -13.46
CA ILE A 39 6.17 -1.50 -14.36
C ILE A 39 7.33 -2.22 -15.06
N ARG A 40 7.39 -2.15 -16.38
CA ARG A 40 8.52 -2.62 -17.17
C ARG A 40 9.62 -1.56 -17.22
N LEU A 41 10.84 -2.00 -17.00
CA LEU A 41 12.02 -1.18 -17.10
C LEU A 41 13.01 -1.82 -18.07
N ASP A 42 13.64 -1.03 -18.91
CA ASP A 42 14.63 -1.52 -19.88
C ASP A 42 15.85 -2.11 -19.15
N GLY A 43 16.36 -3.21 -19.69
CA GLY A 43 17.46 -3.95 -19.08
C GLY A 43 17.07 -4.87 -17.91
N PHE A 44 15.79 -4.96 -17.56
CA PHE A 44 15.31 -5.84 -16.50
C PHE A 44 14.31 -6.88 -17.03
N PHE A 45 14.57 -8.15 -16.70
CA PHE A 45 13.69 -9.25 -17.12
C PHE A 45 12.32 -9.20 -16.46
N LEU A 46 12.27 -8.92 -15.15
CA LEU A 46 11.01 -8.82 -14.41
C LEU A 46 10.54 -7.36 -14.31
N ARG A 47 9.24 -7.16 -14.35
CA ARG A 47 8.59 -5.89 -14.01
C ARG A 47 8.71 -5.56 -12.50
N ARG A 48 8.41 -4.36 -12.11
CA ARG A 48 8.43 -3.88 -10.71
C ARG A 48 7.01 -3.66 -10.22
N PRO A 49 6.52 -4.53 -9.29
CA PRO A 49 5.22 -4.34 -8.67
C PRO A 49 5.31 -3.19 -7.66
N ILE A 50 4.46 -2.18 -7.81
CA ILE A 50 4.37 -1.02 -6.91
C ILE A 50 2.89 -0.75 -6.62
N SER A 51 2.55 -0.59 -5.34
CA SER A 51 1.20 -0.25 -4.91
C SER A 51 0.79 1.13 -5.40
N ILE A 52 -0.49 1.28 -5.77
CA ILE A 52 -1.08 2.57 -6.11
C ILE A 52 -1.33 3.33 -4.82
N ALA A 53 -0.81 4.55 -4.72
CA ALA A 53 -1.02 5.45 -3.59
C ALA A 53 -2.27 6.32 -3.78
N ASP A 54 -2.51 6.79 -5.00
CA ASP A 54 -3.66 7.62 -5.38
C ASP A 54 -3.94 7.50 -6.87
N TRP A 55 -5.17 7.79 -7.29
CA TRP A 55 -5.54 7.85 -8.71
C TRP A 55 -6.81 8.67 -8.94
N ASP A 56 -6.96 9.11 -10.17
CA ASP A 56 -8.18 9.63 -10.80
C ASP A 56 -8.34 8.93 -12.17
N ASP A 57 -9.27 9.39 -13.02
CA ASP A 57 -9.54 8.76 -14.31
C ASP A 57 -8.37 8.87 -15.31
N GLU A 58 -7.48 9.86 -15.14
CA GLU A 58 -6.43 10.23 -16.10
C GLU A 58 -5.02 10.03 -15.57
N SER A 59 -4.86 9.78 -14.28
CA SER A 59 -3.53 9.66 -13.65
C SER A 59 -3.52 8.75 -12.43
N LEU A 60 -2.36 8.17 -12.14
CA LEU A 60 -2.07 7.51 -10.87
C LEU A 60 -0.77 8.03 -10.26
N THR A 61 -0.71 7.95 -8.94
CA THR A 61 0.49 8.24 -8.14
C THR A 61 0.98 6.97 -7.48
N ILE A 62 2.27 6.71 -7.59
CA ILE A 62 2.98 5.68 -6.85
C ILE A 62 4.02 6.32 -5.94
N VAL A 63 4.23 5.70 -4.78
CA VAL A 63 5.34 6.03 -3.88
C VAL A 63 6.11 4.75 -3.62
N PHE A 64 7.44 4.80 -3.80
CA PHE A 64 8.28 3.62 -3.69
C PHE A 64 9.64 3.93 -3.06
N LYS A 65 10.21 2.93 -2.39
CA LYS A 65 11.57 3.02 -1.83
C LYS A 65 12.57 2.35 -2.76
N VAL A 66 13.74 2.95 -2.90
CA VAL A 66 14.86 2.34 -3.63
C VAL A 66 15.48 1.25 -2.75
N VAL A 67 15.20 -0.01 -3.10
CA VAL A 67 15.69 -1.19 -2.37
C VAL A 67 16.60 -2.08 -3.24
N GLY A 68 16.83 -1.70 -4.48
CA GLY A 68 17.68 -2.46 -5.38
C GLY A 68 17.75 -1.85 -6.79
N LYS A 69 18.48 -2.50 -7.70
CA LYS A 69 18.76 -1.97 -9.05
C LYS A 69 17.50 -1.58 -9.84
N GLY A 70 16.41 -2.33 -9.71
CA GLY A 70 15.19 -2.06 -10.45
C GLY A 70 14.45 -0.82 -9.94
N THR A 71 14.32 -0.64 -8.63
CA THR A 71 13.72 0.58 -8.06
C THR A 71 14.65 1.79 -8.21
N ALA A 72 15.99 1.59 -8.25
CA ALA A 72 16.93 2.65 -8.60
C ALA A 72 16.76 3.12 -10.05
N ALA A 73 16.58 2.18 -10.99
CA ALA A 73 16.28 2.53 -12.38
C ALA A 73 14.91 3.24 -12.52
N LEU A 74 13.90 2.84 -11.74
CA LEU A 74 12.62 3.54 -11.70
C LEU A 74 12.76 4.97 -11.18
N ALA A 75 13.55 5.18 -10.12
CA ALA A 75 13.85 6.51 -9.58
C ALA A 75 14.63 7.42 -10.55
N SER A 76 15.32 6.84 -11.53
CA SER A 76 16.04 7.57 -12.58
C SER A 76 15.16 7.96 -13.77
N CYS A 77 13.90 7.55 -13.81
CA CYS A 77 12.97 7.95 -14.86
C CYS A 77 12.67 9.45 -14.74
N HIS A 78 12.49 10.11 -15.90
CA HIS A 78 12.27 11.55 -15.96
C HIS A 78 10.88 11.90 -16.52
N VAL A 79 10.43 13.11 -16.27
CA VAL A 79 9.19 13.65 -16.83
C VAL A 79 9.21 13.58 -18.36
N GLY A 80 8.11 13.14 -18.96
CA GLY A 80 7.96 12.88 -20.39
C GLY A 80 8.37 11.47 -20.82
N GLN A 81 9.00 10.68 -19.95
CA GLN A 81 9.36 9.31 -20.28
C GLN A 81 8.12 8.41 -20.33
N SER A 82 8.05 7.54 -21.33
CA SER A 82 6.99 6.54 -21.48
C SER A 82 7.40 5.22 -20.82
N LEU A 83 6.49 4.64 -20.04
CA LEU A 83 6.68 3.36 -19.35
C LEU A 83 5.57 2.37 -19.73
N SER A 84 5.93 1.12 -20.04
CA SER A 84 4.95 0.03 -20.18
C SER A 84 4.53 -0.46 -18.80
N VAL A 85 3.26 -0.33 -18.48
CA VAL A 85 2.69 -0.60 -17.16
C VAL A 85 1.51 -1.55 -17.28
N LEU A 86 1.57 -2.66 -16.58
CA LEU A 86 0.46 -3.60 -16.45
C LEU A 86 -0.39 -3.19 -15.26
N LEU A 87 -1.67 -2.86 -15.48
CA LEU A 87 -2.61 -2.35 -14.46
C LEU A 87 -4.08 -2.62 -14.82
N PRO A 88 -5.03 -2.51 -13.84
CA PRO A 88 -4.77 -2.68 -12.44
C PRO A 88 -4.51 -4.15 -12.10
N LEU A 89 -3.79 -4.39 -11.01
CA LEU A 89 -3.46 -5.73 -10.52
C LEU A 89 -3.90 -5.88 -9.05
N GLY A 90 -4.21 -7.12 -8.66
CA GLY A 90 -4.66 -7.46 -7.31
C GLY A 90 -6.11 -7.08 -7.03
N ASN A 91 -6.59 -7.47 -5.84
CA ASN A 91 -7.98 -7.28 -5.42
C ASN A 91 -8.26 -5.93 -4.74
N GLY A 92 -7.36 -5.41 -3.90
CA GLY A 92 -7.57 -4.19 -3.11
C GLY A 92 -8.38 -4.39 -1.82
N PHE A 93 -8.50 -3.31 -1.03
CA PHE A 93 -9.28 -3.26 0.20
C PHE A 93 -10.79 -3.08 -0.09
N ASP A 94 -11.62 -3.72 0.71
CA ASP A 94 -13.08 -3.51 0.75
C ASP A 94 -13.42 -2.50 1.85
N THR A 95 -13.75 -1.27 1.47
CA THR A 95 -14.08 -0.17 2.40
C THR A 95 -15.37 -0.41 3.19
N ARG A 96 -16.30 -1.22 2.65
CA ARG A 96 -17.59 -1.49 3.29
C ARG A 96 -17.49 -2.44 4.47
N ALA A 97 -16.45 -3.27 4.52
CA ALA A 97 -16.33 -4.35 5.50
C ALA A 97 -16.38 -3.87 6.95
N ALA A 98 -15.81 -2.71 7.28
CA ALA A 98 -15.88 -2.13 8.63
C ALA A 98 -17.33 -1.77 9.00
N GLY A 99 -18.06 -1.08 8.10
CA GLY A 99 -19.46 -0.71 8.29
C GLY A 99 -20.39 -1.92 8.38
N GLU A 100 -20.19 -2.94 7.54
CA GLU A 100 -20.94 -4.21 7.57
C GLU A 100 -20.71 -4.96 8.89
N ALA A 101 -19.50 -4.84 9.48
CA ALA A 101 -19.18 -5.39 10.79
C ALA A 101 -19.68 -4.53 11.96
N GLY A 102 -20.22 -3.33 11.71
CA GLY A 102 -20.60 -2.37 12.74
C GLY A 102 -19.41 -1.82 13.54
N ARG A 103 -18.24 -1.70 12.90
CA ARG A 103 -16.98 -1.31 13.54
C ARG A 103 -16.38 -0.05 12.91
N GLN A 104 -15.57 0.64 13.70
CA GLN A 104 -14.81 1.80 13.24
C GLN A 104 -13.56 1.34 12.46
N PRO A 105 -13.25 1.95 11.30
CA PRO A 105 -12.03 1.64 10.57
C PRO A 105 -10.80 2.25 11.25
N LEU A 106 -9.83 1.39 11.58
CA LEU A 106 -8.47 1.77 11.97
C LEU A 106 -7.49 1.37 10.87
N LEU A 107 -6.77 2.34 10.36
CA LEU A 107 -5.80 2.17 9.28
C LEU A 107 -4.39 2.19 9.85
N ILE A 108 -3.58 1.16 9.59
CA ILE A 108 -2.20 1.10 10.08
C ILE A 108 -1.24 0.85 8.91
N GLY A 109 -0.33 1.80 8.70
CA GLY A 109 0.72 1.71 7.69
C GLY A 109 2.12 1.64 8.29
N GLY A 110 2.97 0.73 7.81
CA GLY A 110 4.38 0.64 8.21
C GLY A 110 5.34 0.99 7.09
N GLY A 111 6.15 2.03 7.25
CA GLY A 111 7.13 2.47 6.25
C GLY A 111 6.50 2.67 4.87
N ILE A 112 7.04 1.99 3.84
CA ILE A 112 6.53 2.08 2.47
C ILE A 112 5.17 1.36 2.26
N GLY A 113 4.58 0.77 3.30
CA GLY A 113 3.19 0.31 3.31
C GLY A 113 2.18 1.44 3.53
N LEU A 114 2.62 2.65 3.90
CA LEU A 114 1.72 3.79 4.11
C LEU A 114 1.03 4.32 2.83
N PRO A 115 1.67 4.36 1.64
CA PRO A 115 1.02 4.84 0.42
C PRO A 115 -0.31 4.17 0.07
N PRO A 116 -0.48 2.83 0.05
CA PRO A 116 -1.79 2.22 -0.18
C PRO A 116 -2.79 2.50 0.96
N ILE A 117 -2.33 2.72 2.19
CA ILE A 117 -3.16 3.14 3.32
C ILE A 117 -3.67 4.58 3.14
N TYR A 118 -2.85 5.47 2.53
CA TYR A 118 -3.31 6.80 2.15
C TYR A 118 -4.43 6.75 1.11
N GLY A 119 -4.27 5.95 0.05
CA GLY A 119 -5.34 5.75 -0.94
C GLY A 119 -6.63 5.22 -0.32
N LEU A 120 -6.52 4.33 0.66
CA LEU A 120 -7.64 3.81 1.41
C LEU A 120 -8.31 4.89 2.30
N ALA A 121 -7.52 5.70 3.01
CA ALA A 121 -8.03 6.82 3.81
C ALA A 121 -8.79 7.83 2.95
N LYS A 122 -8.27 8.13 1.75
CA LYS A 122 -8.94 8.99 0.77
C LYS A 122 -10.27 8.40 0.30
N ALA A 123 -10.35 7.07 0.08
CA ALA A 123 -11.59 6.39 -0.26
C ALA A 123 -12.62 6.51 0.86
N PHE A 124 -12.25 6.24 2.11
CA PHE A 124 -13.12 6.43 3.27
C PHE A 124 -13.62 7.87 3.42
N THR A 125 -12.74 8.85 3.25
CA THR A 125 -13.12 10.28 3.34
C THR A 125 -14.14 10.64 2.25
N ARG A 126 -14.01 10.12 1.03
CA ARG A 126 -14.99 10.31 -0.05
C ARG A 126 -16.35 9.69 0.26
N GLU A 127 -16.39 8.61 1.04
CA GLU A 127 -17.59 7.94 1.53
C GLU A 127 -18.18 8.62 2.79
N GLY A 128 -17.57 9.72 3.26
CA GLY A 128 -18.00 10.45 4.48
C GLY A 128 -17.58 9.76 5.78
N VAL A 129 -16.72 8.76 5.71
CA VAL A 129 -16.17 8.05 6.87
C VAL A 129 -14.81 8.63 7.22
N ARG A 130 -14.57 8.92 8.50
CA ARG A 130 -13.27 9.39 8.99
C ARG A 130 -12.57 8.26 9.75
N PRO A 131 -11.58 7.60 9.15
CA PRO A 131 -10.82 6.55 9.83
C PRO A 131 -9.78 7.15 10.79
N ASP A 132 -9.42 6.39 11.82
CA ASP A 132 -8.20 6.63 12.57
C ASP A 132 -7.00 6.06 11.82
N VAL A 133 -5.83 6.73 11.94
CA VAL A 133 -4.61 6.32 11.23
C VAL A 133 -3.43 6.25 12.18
N ILE A 134 -2.68 5.15 12.12
CA ILE A 134 -1.37 4.99 12.78
C ILE A 134 -0.32 4.76 11.70
N ALA A 135 0.75 5.55 11.72
CA ALA A 135 1.86 5.48 10.78
C ALA A 135 3.17 5.16 11.52
N GLY A 136 3.74 3.99 11.25
CA GLY A 136 4.98 3.53 11.88
C GLY A 136 6.18 3.59 10.96
N PHE A 137 7.32 4.07 11.47
CA PHE A 137 8.57 4.20 10.73
C PHE A 137 9.77 3.80 11.59
N ASN A 138 10.92 3.59 10.96
CA ASN A 138 12.15 3.37 11.74
C ASN A 138 12.71 4.69 12.29
N THR A 139 12.76 5.72 11.45
CA THR A 139 13.34 7.02 11.76
C THR A 139 12.51 8.14 11.12
N SER A 140 12.76 9.39 11.52
CA SER A 140 12.13 10.59 10.90
C SER A 140 12.45 10.73 9.40
N GLU A 141 13.60 10.18 8.94
CA GLU A 141 13.97 10.18 7.52
C GLU A 141 13.09 9.27 6.64
N ASP A 142 12.32 8.37 7.26
CA ASP A 142 11.37 7.50 6.56
C ASP A 142 9.93 8.05 6.58
N VAL A 143 9.66 9.14 7.35
CA VAL A 143 8.30 9.69 7.52
C VAL A 143 7.81 10.34 6.22
N ILE A 144 6.69 9.85 5.69
CA ILE A 144 6.10 10.29 4.42
C ILE A 144 4.59 10.50 4.56
N LEU A 145 4.01 11.29 3.65
CA LEU A 145 2.57 11.47 3.43
C LEU A 145 1.76 12.02 4.63
N ILE A 146 2.37 12.49 5.69
CA ILE A 146 1.65 13.00 6.87
C ILE A 146 0.82 14.24 6.51
N GLU A 147 1.40 15.17 5.74
CA GLU A 147 0.68 16.36 5.29
C GLU A 147 -0.47 16.03 4.35
N GLU A 148 -0.34 14.95 3.56
CA GLU A 148 -1.38 14.45 2.68
C GLU A 148 -2.58 13.93 3.50
N PHE A 149 -2.35 13.22 4.60
CA PHE A 149 -3.41 12.82 5.53
C PHE A 149 -4.07 14.04 6.21
N ARG A 150 -3.28 15.03 6.62
CA ARG A 150 -3.80 16.29 7.19
C ARG A 150 -4.72 17.04 6.24
N LYS A 151 -4.40 17.05 4.95
CA LYS A 151 -5.27 17.61 3.90
C LYS A 151 -6.63 16.89 3.78
N LEU A 152 -6.71 15.63 4.19
CA LEU A 152 -7.97 14.87 4.29
C LEU A 152 -8.72 15.12 5.62
N GLY A 153 -8.18 15.99 6.50
CA GLY A 153 -8.71 16.20 7.85
C GLY A 153 -8.37 15.09 8.84
N ILE A 154 -7.40 14.24 8.52
CA ILE A 154 -6.95 13.13 9.38
C ILE A 154 -5.59 13.50 9.97
N GLU A 155 -5.46 13.40 11.29
CA GLU A 155 -4.16 13.55 11.99
C GLU A 155 -3.64 12.16 12.36
N PRO A 156 -2.60 11.62 11.67
CA PRO A 156 -2.07 10.31 11.98
C PRO A 156 -1.31 10.30 13.30
N VAL A 157 -1.46 9.24 14.08
CA VAL A 157 -0.54 8.94 15.18
C VAL A 157 0.75 8.39 14.57
N ILE A 158 1.87 9.09 14.80
CA ILE A 158 3.17 8.71 14.26
C ILE A 158 3.99 7.99 15.32
N THR A 159 4.62 6.88 14.94
CA THR A 159 5.62 6.21 15.76
C THR A 159 6.94 6.09 15.01
N THR A 160 8.07 6.29 15.71
CA THR A 160 9.40 5.97 15.20
C THR A 160 10.15 5.11 16.21
N VAL A 161 10.86 4.10 15.71
CA VAL A 161 11.61 3.17 16.57
C VAL A 161 12.68 3.90 17.38
N ASP A 162 13.33 4.90 16.76
CA ASP A 162 14.44 5.68 17.32
C ASP A 162 14.02 6.95 18.07
N GLU A 163 12.69 7.23 18.20
CA GLU A 163 12.15 8.43 18.85
C GLU A 163 12.43 9.76 18.11
N SER A 164 12.87 9.71 16.86
CA SER A 164 13.22 10.90 16.09
C SER A 164 12.00 11.71 15.62
N CYS A 165 10.78 11.12 15.62
CA CYS A 165 9.52 11.78 15.29
C CYS A 165 8.33 11.04 15.93
N GLY A 166 7.37 11.77 16.48
CA GLY A 166 6.16 11.19 17.09
C GLY A 166 6.45 10.44 18.39
N THR A 167 5.75 9.33 18.60
CA THR A 167 5.92 8.48 19.78
C THR A 167 7.01 7.43 19.53
N LYS A 168 7.86 7.19 20.52
CA LYS A 168 8.85 6.13 20.46
C LYS A 168 8.20 4.76 20.45
N GLY A 169 8.62 3.88 19.55
CA GLY A 169 8.23 2.48 19.52
C GLY A 169 7.62 2.02 18.21
N MET A 170 6.93 0.90 18.28
CA MET A 170 6.22 0.26 17.17
C MET A 170 4.76 0.73 17.12
N VAL A 171 4.08 0.49 16.02
CA VAL A 171 2.64 0.78 15.89
C VAL A 171 1.79 0.06 16.94
N THR A 172 2.26 -1.07 17.46
CA THR A 172 1.61 -1.84 18.52
C THR A 172 1.64 -1.19 19.89
N ASP A 173 2.57 -0.25 20.11
CA ASP A 173 2.77 0.41 21.41
C ASP A 173 1.80 1.59 21.61
N VAL A 174 1.16 2.03 20.53
CA VAL A 174 0.19 3.15 20.52
C VAL A 174 -1.22 2.70 20.13
N LEU A 175 -1.50 1.40 20.10
CA LEU A 175 -2.83 0.90 19.79
C LEU A 175 -3.83 1.35 20.88
N PRO A 176 -5.00 1.87 20.48
CA PRO A 176 -6.11 2.07 21.40
C PRO A 176 -6.72 0.73 21.83
N ASP A 177 -7.77 0.77 22.62
CA ASP A 177 -8.63 -0.42 22.80
C ASP A 177 -9.13 -0.88 21.42
N THR A 178 -8.82 -2.11 21.06
CA THR A 178 -9.13 -2.67 19.74
C THR A 178 -10.56 -3.21 19.64
N SER A 179 -11.30 -3.23 20.76
CA SER A 179 -12.70 -3.64 20.78
C SER A 179 -13.54 -2.67 19.92
N GLY A 180 -14.31 -3.20 18.98
CA GLY A 180 -15.10 -2.37 18.07
C GLY A 180 -14.34 -1.73 16.90
N LEU A 181 -13.05 -2.05 16.72
CA LEU A 181 -12.26 -1.60 15.58
C LEU A 181 -12.17 -2.67 14.50
N TYR A 182 -12.16 -2.25 13.23
CA TYR A 182 -11.85 -3.07 12.07
C TYR A 182 -10.51 -2.63 11.50
N LEU A 183 -9.53 -3.54 11.48
CA LEU A 183 -8.18 -3.21 11.04
C LEU A 183 -8.05 -3.25 9.52
N TYR A 184 -7.39 -2.23 8.97
CA TYR A 184 -6.83 -2.22 7.62
C TYR A 184 -5.34 -1.94 7.71
N THR A 185 -4.51 -2.82 7.19
CA THR A 185 -3.07 -2.68 7.39
C THR A 185 -2.23 -3.07 6.18
N CYS A 186 -1.12 -2.36 5.99
CA CYS A 186 -0.08 -2.65 5.01
C CYS A 186 1.29 -2.30 5.58
N GLY A 187 2.27 -3.19 5.40
CA GLY A 187 3.63 -2.97 5.88
C GLY A 187 4.41 -4.27 6.02
N PRO A 188 5.55 -4.25 6.73
CA PRO A 188 6.42 -5.40 6.91
C PRO A 188 5.70 -6.58 7.58
N GLU A 189 6.00 -7.81 7.15
CA GLU A 189 5.39 -9.03 7.68
C GLU A 189 5.44 -9.15 9.22
N PRO A 190 6.54 -8.79 9.93
CA PRO A 190 6.55 -8.81 11.39
C PRO A 190 5.48 -7.90 12.02
N MET A 191 5.24 -6.70 11.42
CA MET A 191 4.18 -5.79 11.87
C MET A 191 2.80 -6.41 11.65
N LEU A 192 2.55 -6.97 10.46
CA LEU A 192 1.28 -7.61 10.12
C LEU A 192 0.98 -8.78 11.09
N ARG A 193 1.99 -9.60 11.40
CA ARG A 193 1.88 -10.71 12.35
C ARG A 193 1.53 -10.22 13.76
N ALA A 194 2.21 -9.18 14.24
CA ALA A 194 1.95 -8.60 15.56
C ALA A 194 0.53 -8.03 15.67
N LEU A 195 0.07 -7.33 14.62
CA LEU A 195 -1.29 -6.79 14.55
C LEU A 195 -2.36 -7.88 14.44
N HIS A 196 -2.10 -8.96 13.69
CA HIS A 196 -3.03 -10.09 13.60
C HIS A 196 -3.35 -10.71 14.97
N GLY A 197 -2.39 -10.73 15.87
CA GLY A 197 -2.58 -11.23 17.25
C GLY A 197 -3.33 -10.25 18.18
N ARG A 198 -3.58 -9.02 17.74
CA ARG A 198 -4.25 -7.98 18.53
C ARG A 198 -5.68 -7.68 18.08
N PHE A 199 -6.05 -8.10 16.88
CA PHE A 199 -7.37 -7.88 16.29
C PHE A 199 -8.03 -9.21 15.98
N ASP A 200 -9.34 -9.21 15.90
CA ASP A 200 -10.18 -10.36 15.57
C ASP A 200 -10.85 -10.22 14.18
N GLN A 201 -10.75 -9.05 13.57
CA GLN A 201 -11.24 -8.75 12.22
C GLN A 201 -10.32 -7.73 11.53
N GLY A 202 -10.20 -7.85 10.21
CA GLY A 202 -9.45 -6.89 9.43
C GLY A 202 -9.03 -7.39 8.06
N GLN A 203 -8.35 -6.50 7.34
CA GLN A 203 -7.78 -6.74 6.02
C GLN A 203 -6.31 -6.38 6.03
N PHE A 204 -5.48 -7.28 5.50
CA PHE A 204 -4.03 -7.23 5.55
C PHE A 204 -3.47 -7.27 4.14
N SER A 205 -2.76 -6.24 3.72
CA SER A 205 -2.07 -6.21 2.44
C SER A 205 -0.66 -6.77 2.58
N PHE A 206 -0.40 -7.87 1.88
CA PHE A 206 0.86 -8.58 1.92
C PHE A 206 1.79 -8.20 0.76
N GLU A 207 3.06 -8.05 1.08
CA GLU A 207 4.11 -7.98 0.07
C GLU A 207 4.59 -9.38 -0.30
N ALA A 208 4.87 -9.61 -1.58
CA ALA A 208 5.48 -10.84 -2.05
C ALA A 208 6.42 -10.57 -3.22
N ARG A 209 7.44 -11.40 -3.36
CA ARG A 209 8.25 -11.40 -4.59
C ARG A 209 7.39 -11.91 -5.73
N MET A 210 7.22 -11.09 -6.76
CA MET A 210 6.39 -11.40 -7.91
C MET A 210 7.22 -11.51 -9.16
N ALA A 211 6.96 -12.55 -9.99
CA ALA A 211 7.50 -12.65 -11.33
C ALA A 211 6.50 -12.09 -12.35
N CYS A 212 5.38 -12.75 -12.60
CA CYS A 212 4.43 -12.29 -13.61
C CYS A 212 3.53 -11.15 -13.14
N GLY A 213 3.11 -11.11 -11.88
CA GLY A 213 2.20 -10.13 -11.31
C GLY A 213 0.71 -10.32 -11.62
N PHE A 214 0.32 -11.36 -12.38
CA PHE A 214 -1.07 -11.59 -12.80
C PHE A 214 -1.58 -13.04 -12.59
N GLY A 215 -0.85 -13.84 -11.80
CA GLY A 215 -1.29 -15.14 -11.33
C GLY A 215 -0.92 -16.36 -12.20
N ALA A 216 -0.10 -16.21 -13.26
CA ALA A 216 0.26 -17.32 -14.13
C ALA A 216 1.42 -18.19 -13.60
N CYS A 217 2.45 -17.57 -12.98
CA CYS A 217 3.70 -18.27 -12.62
C CYS A 217 3.70 -18.89 -11.23
N LEU A 218 2.72 -18.61 -10.38
CA LEU A 218 2.58 -19.10 -9.01
C LEU A 218 3.72 -18.71 -8.03
N SER A 219 4.68 -17.87 -8.42
CA SER A 219 5.86 -17.53 -7.60
C SER A 219 5.52 -16.76 -6.32
N CYS A 220 4.38 -16.05 -6.30
CA CYS A 220 3.89 -15.28 -5.15
C CYS A 220 2.81 -16.04 -4.35
N SER A 221 2.77 -17.37 -4.44
CA SER A 221 1.79 -18.18 -3.70
C SER A 221 2.05 -18.14 -2.20
N CYS A 222 0.99 -17.93 -1.43
CA CYS A 222 0.98 -18.00 0.03
C CYS A 222 -0.08 -19.01 0.51
N ARG A 223 0.15 -19.58 1.69
CA ARG A 223 -0.81 -20.46 2.35
C ARG A 223 -1.86 -19.62 3.08
N THR A 224 -3.11 -20.07 3.01
CA THR A 224 -4.21 -19.54 3.81
C THR A 224 -4.96 -20.71 4.46
N LYS A 225 -5.86 -20.44 5.40
CA LYS A 225 -6.75 -21.46 6.00
C LYS A 225 -7.63 -22.16 4.97
N TYR A 226 -7.90 -21.51 3.84
CA TYR A 226 -8.77 -22.02 2.77
C TYR A 226 -8.00 -22.49 1.53
N GLY A 227 -6.70 -22.78 1.67
CA GLY A 227 -5.85 -23.27 0.61
C GLY A 227 -4.82 -22.26 0.15
N THR A 228 -4.20 -22.50 -1.03
CA THR A 228 -3.15 -21.66 -1.57
C THR A 228 -3.75 -20.50 -2.39
N LYS A 229 -3.32 -19.28 -2.11
CA LYS A 229 -3.66 -18.07 -2.85
C LYS A 229 -2.41 -17.48 -3.51
N ARG A 230 -2.60 -16.79 -4.63
CA ARG A 230 -1.56 -16.03 -5.33
C ARG A 230 -1.67 -14.57 -4.93
N ASN A 231 -0.67 -14.04 -4.27
CA ASN A 231 -0.69 -12.67 -3.75
C ASN A 231 -1.00 -11.63 -4.85
N CYS A 232 -0.52 -11.85 -6.07
CA CYS A 232 -0.73 -10.92 -7.19
C CYS A 232 -2.13 -10.97 -7.84
N LYS A 233 -2.93 -12.01 -7.59
CA LYS A 233 -4.23 -12.19 -8.22
C LYS A 233 -5.37 -12.33 -7.21
N ASP A 234 -5.15 -13.19 -6.19
CA ASP A 234 -6.14 -13.51 -5.17
C ASP A 234 -5.98 -12.62 -3.93
N GLY A 235 -4.86 -11.85 -3.86
CA GLY A 235 -4.51 -10.77 -2.96
C GLY A 235 -4.22 -9.46 -3.74
N PRO A 236 -3.37 -8.53 -3.25
CA PRO A 236 -2.52 -8.66 -2.06
C PRO A 236 -3.26 -8.56 -0.73
N VAL A 237 -4.51 -8.15 -0.73
CA VAL A 237 -5.31 -7.99 0.48
C VAL A 237 -6.00 -9.30 0.85
N LEU A 238 -5.69 -9.81 2.03
CA LEU A 238 -6.32 -10.98 2.64
C LEU A 238 -7.11 -10.57 3.87
N ARG A 239 -8.21 -11.26 4.15
CA ARG A 239 -8.99 -11.07 5.37
C ARG A 239 -8.31 -11.74 6.56
N TRP A 240 -8.51 -11.21 7.76
CA TRP A 240 -7.94 -11.72 9.00
C TRP A 240 -8.14 -13.22 9.19
N GLU A 241 -9.35 -13.71 8.91
CA GLU A 241 -9.74 -15.11 9.08
C GLU A 241 -9.04 -16.08 8.10
N GLU A 242 -8.47 -15.57 7.00
CA GLU A 242 -7.79 -16.38 5.99
C GLU A 242 -6.32 -16.65 6.33
N ILE A 243 -5.71 -15.79 7.17
CA ILE A 243 -4.27 -15.72 7.38
C ILE A 243 -3.77 -16.90 8.21
N VAL A 244 -2.66 -17.48 7.78
CA VAL A 244 -1.85 -18.48 8.48
C VAL A 244 -0.41 -17.97 8.52
N TRP A 245 0.19 -17.97 9.70
CA TRP A 245 1.56 -17.50 9.93
C TRP A 245 2.54 -18.67 10.01
#